data_ec0572dcdde55c6d775ce57ded9ce7cf
#
_entry.id   ec0572dcdde55c6d775ce57ded9ce7cf
#
_cell.length_a   1.000
_cell.length_b   1.000
_cell.length_c   1.000
_cell.angle_alpha   90.00
_cell.angle_beta   90.00
_cell.angle_gamma   90.00
#
_symmetry.space_group_name_H-M   'P 1'
#
loop_
_entity.id
_entity.type
_entity.pdbx_description
1 polymer ?
#
loop_
_entity_poly.entity_id
_entity_poly.type
_entity_poly.pdbx_seq_one_letter_code
_entity_poly.pdbx_strand_id
1 'polypeptide(L)'
;MDIKAPRGAPIHSAAAGTVIFSGRQSSYGRVIKIEHPDGLTTIYAHNSANFVKVGDRVKGGALIGAVGRTGHATTNHLHFEVRRDGVAHDPLTLLHRPEPASQDRSRVVERTPRRRP
;
A
#
# COMPACT_ATOMS: atom_id res chain seq x y z
N MET A 1 -2.44 8.22 -7.07
CA MET A 1 -3.87 7.89 -7.28
C MET A 1 -4.64 8.14 -6.01
N ASP A 2 -5.74 8.84 -6.10
CA ASP A 2 -6.58 9.13 -4.95
C ASP A 2 -7.85 8.29 -5.02
N ILE A 3 -8.10 7.57 -3.94
CA ILE A 3 -9.24 6.67 -3.84
C ILE A 3 -10.17 7.22 -2.77
N LYS A 4 -11.37 7.64 -3.17
CA LYS A 4 -12.35 8.15 -2.22
C LYS A 4 -12.83 7.04 -1.31
N ALA A 5 -12.87 7.34 -0.01
CA ALA A 5 -13.36 6.39 0.98
C ALA A 5 -13.70 7.17 2.25
N PRO A 6 -14.63 6.70 3.06
CA PRO A 6 -14.97 7.38 4.31
C PRO A 6 -13.83 7.26 5.32
N ARG A 7 -13.78 8.23 6.24
CA ARG A 7 -12.81 8.17 7.32
C ARG A 7 -12.97 6.86 8.09
N GLY A 8 -11.85 6.22 8.37
CA GLY A 8 -11.84 4.96 9.11
C GLY A 8 -11.97 3.73 8.23
N ALA A 9 -12.23 3.92 6.92
CA ALA A 9 -12.30 2.76 6.02
C ALA A 9 -10.97 2.00 6.05
N PRO A 10 -10.99 0.68 5.98
CA PRO A 10 -9.77 -0.11 6.08
C PRO A 10 -8.86 0.08 4.87
N ILE A 11 -7.56 0.13 5.15
CA ILE A 11 -6.54 0.13 4.11
C ILE A 11 -5.83 -1.21 4.17
N HIS A 12 -5.79 -1.90 3.03
CA HIS A 12 -5.14 -3.21 2.92
C HIS A 12 -3.89 -3.10 2.06
N SER A 13 -2.87 -3.86 2.42
CA SER A 13 -1.64 -3.90 1.62
C SER A 13 -1.93 -4.45 0.24
N ALA A 14 -1.40 -3.80 -0.79
CA ALA A 14 -1.61 -4.22 -2.18
C ALA A 14 -0.94 -5.56 -2.47
N ALA A 15 0.14 -5.89 -1.77
CA ALA A 15 0.89 -7.12 -1.97
C ALA A 15 1.75 -7.40 -0.74
N ALA A 16 2.32 -8.60 -0.68
CA ALA A 16 3.21 -8.95 0.42
C ALA A 16 4.47 -8.10 0.40
N GLY A 17 4.96 -7.73 1.56
CA GLY A 17 6.17 -6.93 1.67
C GLY A 17 6.54 -6.62 3.10
N THR A 18 7.50 -5.70 3.23
CA THR A 18 8.01 -5.26 4.53
C THR A 18 7.76 -3.76 4.68
N VAL A 19 7.24 -3.38 5.84
CA VAL A 19 7.01 -1.96 6.14
C VAL A 19 8.35 -1.27 6.33
N ILE A 20 8.65 -0.28 5.49
CA ILE A 20 9.89 0.48 5.57
C ILE A 20 9.69 1.87 6.18
N PHE A 21 8.47 2.32 6.29
CA PHE A 21 8.14 3.57 6.98
C PHE A 21 6.71 3.50 7.50
N SER A 22 6.49 4.00 8.71
CA SER A 22 5.14 4.16 9.26
C SER A 22 5.19 5.31 10.25
N GLY A 23 4.51 6.41 9.94
CA GLY A 23 4.54 7.61 10.78
C GLY A 23 3.99 8.81 10.04
N ARG A 24 4.44 9.99 10.42
CA ARG A 24 4.04 11.24 9.76
C ARG A 24 5.16 11.77 8.90
N GLN A 25 4.81 12.33 7.76
CA GLN A 25 5.77 12.88 6.84
C GLN A 25 5.14 14.03 6.06
N SER A 26 5.63 15.25 6.26
CA SER A 26 5.24 16.45 5.51
C SER A 26 3.81 16.44 4.99
N SER A 27 3.65 16.62 3.68
CA SER A 27 2.34 16.72 3.05
C SER A 27 1.56 15.40 3.02
N TYR A 28 2.23 14.26 3.21
CA TYR A 28 1.54 12.97 3.27
C TYR A 28 0.71 12.77 4.53
N GLY A 29 1.02 13.50 5.62
CA GLY A 29 0.40 13.25 6.91
C GLY A 29 0.83 11.89 7.44
N ARG A 30 -0.10 11.10 8.00
CA ARG A 30 0.22 9.73 8.39
C ARG A 30 0.35 8.88 7.13
N VAL A 31 1.46 8.19 7.03
CA VAL A 31 1.82 7.44 5.81
C VAL A 31 2.46 6.11 6.16
N ILE A 32 2.21 5.12 5.32
CA ILE A 32 2.83 3.80 5.41
C ILE A 32 3.50 3.54 4.07
N LYS A 33 4.75 3.06 4.11
CA LYS A 33 5.48 2.67 2.91
C LYS A 33 5.88 1.21 3.05
N ILE A 34 5.57 0.42 2.03
CA ILE A 34 5.84 -1.02 2.02
C ILE A 34 6.69 -1.36 0.81
N GLU A 35 7.82 -2.01 1.07
CA GLU A 35 8.70 -2.49 0.01
C GLU A 35 8.37 -3.95 -0.31
N HIS A 36 8.23 -4.23 -1.60
CA HIS A 36 7.85 -5.55 -2.09
C HIS A 36 9.06 -6.26 -2.71
N PRO A 37 9.03 -7.59 -2.76
CA PRO A 37 10.20 -8.34 -3.27
C PRO A 37 10.63 -8.01 -4.69
N ASP A 38 9.71 -7.51 -5.51
CA ASP A 38 10.01 -7.18 -6.92
C ASP A 38 10.59 -5.78 -7.11
N GLY A 39 10.96 -5.11 -6.02
CA GLY A 39 11.56 -3.78 -6.08
C GLY A 39 10.56 -2.65 -6.12
N LEU A 40 9.27 -2.93 -6.07
CA LEU A 40 8.25 -1.89 -5.98
C LEU A 40 8.06 -1.47 -4.52
N THR A 41 7.72 -0.20 -4.33
CA THR A 41 7.31 0.33 -3.03
C THR A 41 5.92 0.91 -3.19
N THR A 42 4.99 0.52 -2.31
CA THR A 42 3.66 1.11 -2.28
C THR A 42 3.56 2.08 -1.11
N ILE A 43 2.85 3.18 -1.33
CA ILE A 43 2.72 4.27 -0.36
C ILE A 43 1.25 4.54 -0.12
N TYR A 44 0.87 4.60 1.16
CA TYR A 44 -0.52 4.80 1.60
C TYR A 44 -0.54 6.02 2.51
N ALA A 45 -1.09 7.14 2.02
CA ALA A 45 -0.97 8.43 2.69
C ALA A 45 -2.31 9.02 3.11
N HIS A 46 -2.24 10.03 3.97
CA HIS A 46 -3.37 10.75 4.57
C HIS A 46 -4.19 9.87 5.51
N ASN A 47 -3.57 8.85 6.09
CA ASN A 47 -4.25 7.91 6.97
C ASN A 47 -4.71 8.57 8.26
N SER A 48 -5.83 8.12 8.80
CA SER A 48 -6.25 8.51 10.15
C SER A 48 -5.51 7.68 11.20
N ALA A 49 -5.09 6.48 10.84
CA ALA A 49 -4.34 5.61 11.74
C ALA A 49 -3.47 4.65 10.94
N ASN A 50 -2.30 4.32 11.49
CA ASN A 50 -1.40 3.30 10.98
C ASN A 50 -1.40 2.15 12.00
N PHE A 51 -1.63 0.93 11.54
CA PHE A 51 -1.69 -0.25 12.40
C PHE A 51 -0.42 -1.09 12.36
N VAL A 52 0.54 -0.71 11.53
CA VAL A 52 1.80 -1.43 11.36
C VAL A 52 2.96 -0.48 11.65
N LYS A 53 4.14 -1.05 11.86
CA LYS A 53 5.36 -0.28 12.14
C LYS A 53 6.51 -0.80 11.30
N VAL A 54 7.55 0.00 11.20
CA VAL A 54 8.76 -0.34 10.46
C VAL A 54 9.28 -1.71 10.89
N GLY A 55 9.57 -2.54 9.92
CA GLY A 55 10.06 -3.89 10.15
C GLY A 55 8.98 -4.96 10.09
N ASP A 56 7.71 -4.58 10.19
CA ASP A 56 6.63 -5.56 10.11
C ASP A 56 6.56 -6.16 8.71
N ARG A 57 6.36 -7.46 8.64
CA ARG A 57 6.10 -8.14 7.38
C ARG A 57 4.60 -8.33 7.23
N VAL A 58 4.09 -7.99 6.06
CA VAL A 58 2.65 -8.06 5.80
C VAL A 58 2.40 -8.93 4.58
N LYS A 59 1.24 -9.57 4.57
CA LYS A 59 0.78 -10.33 3.40
C LYS A 59 -0.07 -9.42 2.53
N GLY A 60 -0.21 -9.77 1.27
CA GLY A 60 -1.16 -9.08 0.40
C GLY A 60 -2.55 -9.15 1.01
N GLY A 61 -3.25 -8.02 1.03
CA GLY A 61 -4.56 -7.93 1.65
C GLY A 61 -4.57 -7.71 3.16
N ALA A 62 -3.39 -7.69 3.82
CA ALA A 62 -3.33 -7.45 5.26
C ALA A 62 -3.84 -6.06 5.61
N LEU A 63 -4.59 -5.95 6.70
CA LEU A 63 -5.06 -4.66 7.20
C LEU A 63 -3.88 -3.88 7.77
N ILE A 64 -3.60 -2.69 7.22
CA ILE A 64 -2.44 -1.91 7.63
C ILE A 64 -2.79 -0.53 8.19
N GLY A 65 -3.97 -0.01 7.93
CA GLY A 65 -4.32 1.31 8.42
C GLY A 65 -5.76 1.66 8.14
N ALA A 66 -6.09 2.92 8.35
CA ALA A 66 -7.42 3.46 8.15
C ALA A 66 -7.36 4.78 7.40
N VAL A 67 -8.32 4.98 6.50
CA VAL A 67 -8.41 6.18 5.67
C VAL A 67 -8.69 7.42 6.51
N GLY A 68 -8.10 8.54 6.12
CA GLY A 68 -8.33 9.82 6.76
C GLY A 68 -8.07 10.96 5.81
N ARG A 69 -7.69 12.11 6.38
CA ARG A 69 -7.32 13.29 5.61
C ARG A 69 -6.20 14.08 6.29
N THR A 70 -5.30 13.36 6.95
CA THR A 70 -4.13 14.01 7.57
C THR A 70 -3.19 14.56 6.49
N GLY A 71 -2.34 15.48 6.86
CA GLY A 71 -1.45 16.14 5.91
C GLY A 71 -2.21 17.17 5.08
N HIS A 72 -1.86 17.27 3.79
CA HIS A 72 -2.45 18.26 2.89
C HIS A 72 -3.71 17.78 2.17
N ALA A 73 -4.35 16.74 2.68
CA ALA A 73 -5.59 16.26 2.09
C ALA A 73 -6.74 17.22 2.46
N THR A 74 -7.64 17.46 1.51
CA THR A 74 -8.82 18.30 1.73
C THR A 74 -10.07 17.48 2.00
N THR A 75 -10.06 16.19 1.65
CA THR A 75 -11.18 15.29 1.88
C THR A 75 -10.65 13.95 2.35
N ASN A 76 -11.54 13.12 2.89
CA ASN A 76 -11.16 11.76 3.25
C ASN A 76 -10.93 10.96 1.99
N HIS A 77 -9.70 10.46 1.82
CA HIS A 77 -9.35 9.62 0.70
C HIS A 77 -8.02 8.91 0.98
N LEU A 78 -7.79 7.82 0.28
CA LEU A 78 -6.51 7.16 0.29
C LEU A 78 -5.68 7.68 -0.87
N HIS A 79 -4.53 8.27 -0.59
CA HIS A 79 -3.56 8.62 -1.62
C HIS A 79 -2.61 7.44 -1.76
N PHE A 80 -2.69 6.75 -2.88
CA PHE A 80 -1.94 5.53 -3.14
C PHE A 80 -0.91 5.78 -4.24
N GLU A 81 0.35 5.43 -3.96
CA GLU A 81 1.42 5.53 -4.95
C GLU A 81 2.13 4.21 -5.09
N VAL A 82 2.62 3.96 -6.29
CA VAL A 82 3.53 2.85 -6.56
C VAL A 82 4.81 3.45 -7.12
N ARG A 83 5.95 3.08 -6.53
CA ARG A 83 7.25 3.59 -6.96
C ARG A 83 8.17 2.42 -7.28
N ARG A 84 8.97 2.61 -8.32
CA ARG A 84 10.06 1.69 -8.65
C ARG A 84 11.34 2.52 -8.67
N ASP A 85 12.31 2.14 -7.85
CA ASP A 85 13.59 2.86 -7.73
C ASP A 85 13.38 4.37 -7.45
N GLY A 86 12.40 4.68 -6.60
CA GLY A 86 12.09 6.05 -6.22
C GLY A 86 11.24 6.83 -7.22
N VAL A 87 10.95 6.26 -8.39
CA VAL A 87 10.15 6.93 -9.43
C VAL A 87 8.70 6.49 -9.34
N ALA A 88 7.79 7.46 -9.26
CA ALA A 88 6.37 7.17 -9.20
C ALA A 88 5.87 6.63 -10.53
N HIS A 89 5.00 5.63 -10.45
CA HIS A 89 4.37 5.01 -11.62
C HIS A 89 2.86 5.04 -11.45
N ASP A 90 2.15 4.89 -12.55
CA ASP A 90 0.70 4.77 -12.52
C ASP A 90 0.33 3.44 -11.86
N PRO A 91 -0.34 3.47 -10.70
CA PRO A 91 -0.69 2.22 -10.00
C PRO A 91 -1.54 1.28 -10.86
N LEU A 92 -2.45 1.83 -11.66
CA LEU A 92 -3.31 0.99 -12.50
C LEU A 92 -2.50 0.24 -13.54
N THR A 93 -1.51 0.89 -14.14
CA THR A 93 -0.64 0.24 -15.11
C THR A 93 0.13 -0.91 -14.50
N LEU A 94 0.71 -0.69 -13.31
CA LEU A 94 1.53 -1.73 -12.68
C LEU A 94 0.72 -2.84 -12.05
N LEU A 95 -0.40 -2.51 -11.42
CA LEU A 95 -1.17 -3.49 -10.66
C LEU A 95 -2.14 -4.29 -11.53
N HIS A 96 -2.51 -3.77 -12.69
CA HIS A 96 -3.49 -4.40 -13.57
C HIS A 96 -2.89 -5.04 -14.82
N ARG A 97 -1.58 -5.02 -14.94
CA ARG A 97 -0.97 -5.68 -16.08
C ARG A 97 -1.22 -7.18 -15.98
N PRO A 98 -1.39 -7.85 -17.14
CA PRO A 98 -1.66 -9.28 -17.11
C PRO A 98 -0.57 -10.04 -16.38
N GLU A 99 -0.98 -10.96 -15.54
CA GLU A 99 -0.06 -11.86 -14.91
C GLU A 99 0.13 -13.07 -15.80
N PRO A 100 1.34 -13.52 -15.93
CA PRO A 100 1.54 -14.79 -16.60
C PRO A 100 1.01 -15.86 -15.67
N ALA A 101 -0.20 -16.06 -15.68
CA ALA A 101 -0.79 -17.03 -14.82
C ALA A 101 -0.81 -16.61 -13.36
N SER A 102 -0.91 -16.51 -12.95
CA SER A 102 -1.04 -16.27 -11.89
C SER A 102 -1.47 -15.82 -11.01
N GLN A 103 -1.58 -15.75 -11.16
CA GLN A 103 -1.97 -15.44 -10.53
C GLN A 103 -2.63 -15.20 -9.88
N ASP A 104 -2.63 -15.29 -9.71
CA ASP A 104 -3.22 -15.12 -9.20
C ASP A 104 -3.53 -14.72 -8.44
N ARG A 105 -3.72 -14.79 -8.36
CA ARG A 105 -4.03 -14.65 -7.82
C ARG A 105 -4.55 -14.22 -7.13
N SER A 106 -4.43 -14.21 -7.26
CA SER A 106 -4.82 -14.09 -6.79
C SER A 106 -4.88 -13.69 -6.13
N ARG A 107 -4.72 -14.02 -6.27
CA ARG A 107 -4.55 -14.00 -5.88
C ARG A 107 -4.49 -13.66 -5.26
N VAL A 108 -4.23 -13.79 -5.13
CA VAL A 108 -3.99 -13.68 -4.61
C VAL A 108 -3.63 -13.71 -4.09
N VAL A 109 -3.42 -14.01 -3.88
CA VAL A 109 -2.94 -14.28 -3.60
C VAL A 109 -2.40 -14.61 -3.18
N GLU A 110 -1.97 -15.14 -2.88
CA GLU A 110 -1.39 -15.64 -2.66
C GLU A 110 -0.85 -15.72 -2.44
N ARG A 111 -0.75 -16.11 -2.33
CA ARG A 111 -0.12 -16.41 -2.32
C ARG A 111 0.55 -16.45 -1.81
N THR A 112 1.03 -16.60 -1.41
CA THR A 112 1.73 -16.84 -1.12
C THR A 112 2.39 -16.94 -0.78
N PRO A 113 2.56 -17.29 -0.72
CA PRO A 113 3.20 -17.58 -0.60
C PRO A 113 3.86 -17.80 -0.61
N ARG A 114 3.90 -18.21 -0.58
CA ARG A 114 4.42 -18.48 -0.88
C ARG A 114 5.28 -18.48 -0.87
N ARG A 115 5.37 -18.75 -0.76
CA ARG A 115 6.03 -18.53 -0.92
C ARG A 115 6.65 -18.18 -0.56
N ARG A 116 6.81 -18.17 -0.30
CA ARG A 116 7.26 -17.54 -0.09
C ARG A 116 7.47 -17.23 0.55
N PRO A 117 7.80 -17.10 0.82
CA PRO A 117 8.00 -16.49 1.29
C PRO A 117 8.22 -16.36 1.36
#